data_4e46070dc788c0e74de59b92c2207580
#
_entry.id   4e46070dc788c0e74de59b92c2207580
#
_cell.length_a   1.000
_cell.length_b   1.000
_cell.length_c   1.000
_cell.angle_alpha   90.00
_cell.angle_beta   90.00
_cell.angle_gamma   90.00
#
_symmetry.space_group_name_H-M   'P 1'
#
loop_
_entity.id
_entity.type
_entity.pdbx_description
1 polymer ?
#
loop_
_entity_poly.entity_id
_entity_poly.type
_entity_poly.pdbx_seq_one_letter_code
_entity_poly.pdbx_strand_id
1 'polypeptide(L)'
;THYREVVIETYLGATTHASSGLRARPVPGQGYPLDMHVECSMAMRRSQPVGTRFLIQARVKAKDGRPCLYCYYGNDYKVLTDEEFRQHASRWQSSSNER
;
A
#
# COMPACT_ATOMS: atom_id res chain seq x y z
N THR A 1 -1.26 -19.18 -4.26
CA THR A 1 -1.27 -17.73 -4.35
C THR A 1 -2.11 -17.14 -3.21
N HIS A 2 -1.46 -16.42 -2.35
CA HIS A 2 -2.13 -15.91 -1.16
C HIS A 2 -2.11 -14.40 -1.13
N TYR A 3 -3.28 -13.82 -1.01
CA TYR A 3 -3.40 -12.40 -0.77
C TYR A 3 -3.35 -12.14 0.72
N ARG A 4 -2.72 -11.05 1.09
CA ARG A 4 -2.62 -10.63 2.48
C ARG A 4 -3.11 -9.20 2.61
N GLU A 5 -3.54 -8.86 3.81
CA GLU A 5 -3.91 -7.48 4.09
C GLU A 5 -2.65 -6.64 4.19
N VAL A 6 -2.61 -5.57 3.43
CA VAL A 6 -1.49 -4.64 3.43
C VAL A 6 -2.07 -3.23 3.47
N VAL A 7 -1.49 -2.38 4.30
CA VAL A 7 -1.88 -0.97 4.31
C VAL A 7 -0.92 -0.22 3.42
N ILE A 8 -1.48 0.52 2.47
CA ILE A 8 -0.71 1.37 1.58
C ILE A 8 -1.14 2.81 1.77
N GLU A 9 -0.29 3.72 1.34
CA GLU A 9 -0.63 5.14 1.34
C GLU A 9 -0.27 5.71 -0.01
N THR A 10 -1.05 6.69 -0.45
CA THR A 10 -0.77 7.36 -1.71
C THR A 10 0.15 8.54 -1.47
N TYR A 11 0.95 8.85 -2.47
CA TYR A 11 1.87 9.97 -2.40
C TYR A 11 2.14 10.46 -3.82
N LEU A 12 2.65 11.67 -3.92
CA LEU A 12 3.03 12.22 -5.21
C LEU A 12 4.50 11.92 -5.46
N GLY A 13 4.75 11.17 -6.52
CA GLY A 13 6.11 10.85 -6.91
C GLY A 13 6.74 11.99 -7.67
N ALA A 14 8.05 12.14 -7.53
CA ALA A 14 8.79 13.11 -8.31
C ALA A 14 8.92 12.57 -9.72
N THR A 15 8.22 13.18 -10.65
CA THR A 15 8.28 12.73 -12.04
C THR A 15 8.09 13.93 -12.95
N THR A 16 8.78 13.88 -14.06
CA THR A 16 8.67 14.92 -15.05
C THR A 16 7.77 14.52 -16.20
N HIS A 17 7.33 13.29 -16.21
CA HIS A 17 6.61 12.80 -17.39
C HIS A 17 5.18 12.44 -17.14
N ALA A 18 4.89 11.99 -15.98
CA ALA A 18 3.57 11.44 -15.75
C ALA A 18 2.53 12.52 -15.71
N SER A 19 1.48 12.28 -16.42
CA SER A 19 0.28 13.09 -16.26
C SER A 19 -0.26 12.93 -14.85
N SER A 20 0.15 11.90 -14.18
CA SER A 20 -0.26 11.64 -12.82
C SER A 20 0.94 11.12 -12.05
N GLY A 21 1.41 11.89 -11.11
CA GLY A 21 2.47 11.44 -10.23
C GLY A 21 1.94 10.68 -9.02
N LEU A 22 0.66 10.34 -9.02
CA LEU A 22 0.04 9.71 -7.87
C LEU A 22 0.43 8.24 -7.81
N ARG A 23 1.13 7.88 -6.75
CA ARG A 23 1.66 6.54 -6.54
C ARG A 23 1.22 6.02 -5.18
N ALA A 24 1.46 4.74 -4.97
CA ALA A 24 1.17 4.11 -3.68
C ALA A 24 2.39 3.35 -3.22
N ARG A 25 2.54 3.26 -1.91
CA ARG A 25 3.64 2.53 -1.30
C ARG A 25 3.14 1.86 -0.03
N PRO A 26 3.79 0.79 0.41
CA PRO A 26 3.43 0.20 1.69
C PRO A 26 3.80 1.14 2.82
N VAL A 27 2.95 1.20 3.82
CA VAL A 27 3.22 1.99 5.02
C VAL A 27 4.33 1.29 5.81
N PRO A 28 5.28 2.03 6.41
CA PRO A 28 6.33 1.41 7.21
C PRO A 28 5.78 0.56 8.34
N GLY A 29 6.52 -0.48 8.70
CA GLY A 29 6.17 -1.32 9.83
C GLY A 29 5.59 -2.67 9.47
N GLN A 30 5.40 -2.94 8.21
CA GLN A 30 4.80 -4.19 7.76
C GLN A 30 5.81 -5.18 7.18
N GLY A 31 7.08 -4.80 7.11
CA GLY A 31 8.11 -5.69 6.59
C GLY A 31 8.37 -5.56 5.11
N TYR A 32 7.78 -4.60 4.45
CA TYR A 32 8.02 -4.35 3.03
C TYR A 32 8.94 -3.16 2.85
N PRO A 33 9.79 -3.19 1.82
CA PRO A 33 10.60 -2.01 1.51
C PRO A 33 9.72 -0.80 1.20
N LEU A 34 10.14 0.37 1.65
CA LEU A 34 9.34 1.58 1.47
C LEU A 34 9.25 2.01 0.02
N ASP A 35 10.22 1.61 -0.78
CA ASP A 35 10.21 1.94 -2.20
C ASP A 35 9.59 0.84 -3.05
N MET A 36 8.95 -0.13 -2.43
CA MET A 36 8.33 -1.23 -3.15
C MET A 36 7.18 -0.71 -3.99
N HIS A 37 7.16 -1.10 -5.25
CA HIS A 37 6.09 -0.70 -6.14
C HIS A 37 4.79 -1.41 -5.78
N VAL A 38 3.68 -0.68 -5.84
CA VAL A 38 2.35 -1.26 -5.60
C VAL A 38 1.54 -1.10 -6.86
N GLU A 39 1.12 -2.22 -7.42
CA GLU A 39 0.23 -2.22 -8.58
C GLU A 39 -1.20 -2.30 -8.08
N CYS A 40 -1.91 -1.20 -8.20
CA CYS A 40 -3.31 -1.13 -7.82
C CYS A 40 -4.03 -0.21 -8.78
N SER A 41 -5.35 -0.20 -8.68
CA SER A 41 -6.20 0.54 -9.58
C SER A 41 -5.93 2.04 -9.48
N MET A 42 -5.81 2.70 -10.62
CA MET A 42 -5.69 4.15 -10.65
C MET A 42 -6.96 4.81 -10.10
N ALA A 43 -8.11 4.22 -10.39
CA ALA A 43 -9.37 4.76 -9.89
C ALA A 43 -9.38 4.78 -8.35
N MET A 44 -8.87 3.72 -7.73
CA MET A 44 -8.78 3.67 -6.28
C MET A 44 -7.86 4.78 -5.75
N ARG A 45 -6.68 4.93 -6.36
CA ARG A 45 -5.72 5.94 -5.90
C ARG A 45 -6.28 7.34 -6.03
N ARG A 46 -7.08 7.59 -7.07
CA ARG A 46 -7.66 8.90 -7.31
C ARG A 46 -8.92 9.16 -6.53
N SER A 47 -9.48 8.14 -5.91
CA SER A 47 -10.76 8.27 -5.22
C SER A 47 -10.67 9.09 -3.95
N GLN A 48 -9.46 9.29 -3.42
CA GLN A 48 -9.25 9.97 -2.16
C GLN A 48 -8.07 10.93 -2.26
N PRO A 49 -7.98 11.88 -1.34
CA PRO A 49 -6.84 12.80 -1.34
C PRO A 49 -5.51 12.08 -1.16
N VAL A 50 -4.45 12.73 -1.63
CA VAL A 50 -3.09 12.23 -1.44
C VAL A 50 -2.81 12.06 0.04
N GLY A 51 -2.17 10.96 0.39
CA GLY A 51 -1.87 10.65 1.78
C GLY A 51 -2.87 9.73 2.42
N THR A 52 -3.95 9.44 1.73
CA THR A 52 -4.95 8.52 2.26
C THR A 52 -4.36 7.11 2.36
N ARG A 53 -4.72 6.41 3.41
CA ARG A 53 -4.29 5.04 3.63
C ARG A 53 -5.42 4.09 3.28
N PHE A 54 -5.04 3.03 2.60
CA PHE A 54 -6.00 2.01 2.15
C PHE A 54 -5.56 0.67 2.68
N LEU A 55 -6.51 -0.12 3.12
CA LEU A 55 -6.28 -1.52 3.45
C LEU A 55 -6.66 -2.32 2.22
N ILE A 56 -5.69 -3.03 1.65
CA ILE A 56 -5.90 -3.78 0.43
C ILE A 56 -5.54 -5.25 0.63
N GLN A 57 -5.99 -6.07 -0.29
CA GLN A 57 -5.58 -7.46 -0.39
C GLN A 57 -4.53 -7.54 -1.49
N ALA A 58 -3.30 -7.86 -1.12
CA ALA A 58 -2.20 -7.86 -2.07
C ALA A 58 -1.32 -9.07 -1.89
N ARG A 59 -0.59 -9.40 -2.94
CA ARG A 59 0.41 -10.45 -2.89
C ARG A 59 1.68 -9.93 -3.54
N VAL A 60 2.80 -10.54 -3.17
CA VAL A 60 4.08 -10.19 -3.77
C VAL A 60 4.24 -10.97 -5.07
N LYS A 61 4.62 -10.28 -6.11
CA LYS A 61 4.98 -10.93 -7.37
C LYS A 61 6.21 -10.26 -7.94
N ALA A 62 6.86 -10.93 -8.85
CA ALA A 62 8.02 -10.37 -9.53
C ALA A 62 7.56 -9.60 -10.76
N LYS A 63 8.13 -8.42 -10.94
CA LYS A 63 7.91 -7.63 -12.14
C LYS A 63 9.27 -7.11 -12.59
N ASP A 64 9.70 -7.52 -13.77
CA ASP A 64 11.02 -7.15 -14.31
C ASP A 64 12.13 -7.50 -13.34
N GLY A 65 12.02 -8.67 -12.69
CA GLY A 65 13.02 -9.14 -11.76
C GLY A 65 12.99 -8.49 -10.39
N ARG A 66 11.99 -7.65 -10.11
CA ARG A 66 11.87 -6.97 -8.82
C ARG A 66 10.57 -7.34 -8.14
N PRO A 67 10.58 -7.48 -6.83
CA PRO A 67 9.32 -7.76 -6.13
C PRO A 67 8.42 -6.52 -6.14
N CYS A 68 7.14 -6.74 -6.28
CA CYS A 68 6.17 -5.68 -6.15
C CYS A 68 4.92 -6.25 -5.50
N LEU A 69 4.12 -5.36 -4.93
CA LEU A 69 2.83 -5.74 -4.38
C LEU A 69 1.78 -5.61 -5.47
N TYR A 70 1.05 -6.68 -5.66
CA TYR A 70 0.01 -6.72 -6.68
C TYR A 70 -1.35 -6.80 -5.99
N CYS A 71 -2.22 -5.85 -6.32
CA CYS A 71 -3.59 -5.81 -5.83
C CYS A 71 -4.51 -6.00 -7.03
N TYR A 72 -5.19 -7.12 -7.06
CA TYR A 72 -6.14 -7.39 -8.13
C TYR A 72 -7.27 -6.36 -8.06
N TYR A 73 -7.56 -5.73 -9.18
CA TYR A 73 -8.52 -4.63 -9.22
C TYR A 73 -9.92 -5.04 -8.78
N GLY A 74 -10.24 -6.32 -8.84
CA GLY A 74 -11.52 -6.82 -8.38
C GLY A 74 -11.59 -7.10 -6.89
N ASN A 75 -10.49 -6.98 -6.18
CA ASN A 75 -10.50 -7.17 -4.73
C ASN A 75 -11.05 -5.94 -4.03
N ASP A 76 -11.74 -6.19 -2.93
CA ASP A 76 -12.24 -5.09 -2.10
C ASP A 76 -11.08 -4.37 -1.43
N TYR A 77 -11.29 -3.11 -1.15
CA TYR A 77 -10.35 -2.33 -0.38
C TYR A 77 -11.13 -1.46 0.60
N LYS A 78 -10.43 -0.94 1.59
CA LYS A 78 -11.05 -0.09 2.59
C LYS A 78 -10.21 1.15 2.81
N VAL A 79 -10.86 2.31 2.83
CA VAL A 79 -10.20 3.56 3.21
C VAL A 79 -10.12 3.59 4.72
N LEU A 80 -8.94 3.82 5.26
CA LEU A 80 -8.75 3.82 6.70
C LEU A 80 -8.76 5.25 7.24
N THR A 81 -9.50 5.43 8.32
CA THR A 81 -9.38 6.67 9.10
C THR A 81 -8.07 6.63 9.87
N ASP A 82 -7.67 7.78 10.43
CA ASP A 82 -6.47 7.83 11.25
C ASP A 82 -6.57 6.88 12.44
N GLU A 83 -7.75 6.79 13.02
CA GLU A 83 -7.97 5.90 14.15
C GLU A 83 -7.79 4.43 13.74
N GLU A 84 -8.40 4.06 12.63
CA GLU A 84 -8.29 2.69 12.13
C GLU A 84 -6.86 2.35 11.77
N PHE A 85 -6.17 3.30 11.17
CA PHE A 85 -4.77 3.09 10.84
C PHE A 85 -3.93 2.85 12.11
N ARG A 86 -4.15 3.64 13.14
CA ARG A 86 -3.41 3.47 14.39
C ARG A 86 -3.64 2.10 14.99
N GLN A 87 -4.85 1.58 14.87
CA GLN A 87 -5.15 0.25 15.37
C GLN A 87 -4.36 -0.82 14.63
N HIS A 88 -4.26 -0.70 13.32
CA HIS A 88 -3.47 -1.63 12.54
C HIS A 88 -1.98 -1.52 12.89
N ALA A 89 -1.47 -0.30 12.94
CA ALA A 89 -0.06 -0.07 13.21
C ALA A 89 0.36 -0.56 14.59
N SER A 90 -0.54 -0.45 15.53
CA SER A 90 -0.28 -0.91 16.90
C SER A 90 0.01 -2.41 16.93
N ARG A 91 -0.66 -3.19 16.10
CA ARG A 91 -0.41 -4.63 16.03
C ARG A 91 0.96 -4.94 15.45
N TRP A 92 1.40 -4.15 14.47
CA TRP A 92 2.73 -4.36 13.90
C TRP A 92 3.81 -4.07 14.92
N GLN A 93 3.64 -3.00 15.68
CA GLN A 93 4.61 -2.63 16.70
C GLN A 93 4.68 -3.68 17.79
N SER A 94 3.55 -4.20 18.21
CA SER A 94 3.52 -5.26 19.21
C SER A 94 4.29 -6.47 18.72
N SER A 95 4.06 -6.85 17.48
CA SER A 95 4.76 -7.98 16.88
C SER A 95 6.25 -7.76 16.85
N SER A 96 6.70 -6.57 16.47
CA SER A 96 8.13 -6.34 16.35
C SER A 96 8.80 -6.24 17.71
N ASN A 97 8.07 -5.94 18.77
CA ASN A 97 8.64 -5.87 20.10
C ASN A 97 8.75 -7.21 20.78
N GLU A 98 8.13 -8.19 20.26
CA GLU A 98 8.27 -9.54 20.79
C GLU A 98 9.54 -10.15 20.30
N ARG A 99 10.38 -10.55 21.20
CA ARG A 99 11.66 -11.09 20.83
C ARG A 99 11.88 -12.39 21.52
#